data_72a776f829f60139b6c93a118b6f8dbd
#
_entry.id   72a776f829f60139b6c93a118b6f8dbd
#
_cell.length_a   1.000
_cell.length_b   1.000
_cell.length_c   1.000
_cell.angle_alpha   90.00
_cell.angle_beta   90.00
_cell.angle_gamma   90.00
#
_symmetry.space_group_name_H-M   'P 1'
#
loop_
_entity.id
_entity.type
_entity.pdbx_description
1 polymer ?
#
loop_
_entity_poly.entity_id
_entity_poly.type
_entity_poly.pdbx_seq_one_letter_code
_entity_poly.pdbx_strand_id
1 'polypeptide(L)'
;DTRCFDSTVTEQDIRVEEEIYQCCNLEPEARKVISSLTERLYCGGPMFNSKGAPCGYRRCRASGVLPTSFGNTITCYIKATAAAKAAGLRNPDFLVCGDDLVVVAESDGVHEDKAALGAFTEAMTRY
;
A
#
# COMPACT_ATOMS: atom_id res chain seq x y z
N ASP A 1 3.58 2.79 12.33
CA ASP A 1 3.62 3.89 11.36
C ASP A 1 4.79 3.70 10.40
N THR A 2 4.53 3.81 9.10
CA THR A 2 5.56 3.60 8.06
C THR A 2 6.14 4.94 7.64
N ARG A 3 7.45 5.07 7.74
CA ARG A 3 8.14 6.29 7.30
C ARG A 3 7.99 6.49 5.80
N CYS A 4 7.45 7.65 5.39
CA CYS A 4 7.28 8.01 3.99
C CYS A 4 6.54 6.92 3.20
N PHE A 5 5.38 6.50 3.68
CA PHE A 5 4.65 5.37 3.10
C PHE A 5 4.48 5.48 1.58
N ASP A 6 4.09 6.66 1.08
CA ASP A 6 3.88 6.86 -0.36
C ASP A 6 5.11 6.51 -1.20
N SER A 7 6.30 6.79 -0.70
CA SER A 7 7.54 6.46 -1.40
C SER A 7 7.89 4.97 -1.35
N THR A 8 7.27 4.21 -0.46
CA THR A 8 7.44 2.75 -0.36
C THR A 8 6.46 1.97 -1.24
N VAL A 9 5.43 2.62 -1.76
CA VAL A 9 4.45 2.00 -2.66
C VAL A 9 5.05 1.91 -4.05
N THR A 10 5.29 0.69 -4.50
CA THR A 10 5.93 0.41 -5.79
C THR A 10 4.91 0.37 -6.93
N GLU A 11 5.41 0.35 -8.17
CA GLU A 11 4.57 0.12 -9.34
C GLU A 11 3.77 -1.18 -9.22
N GLN A 12 4.39 -2.24 -8.70
CA GLN A 12 3.73 -3.53 -8.50
C GLN A 12 2.55 -3.41 -7.54
N ASP A 13 2.72 -2.67 -6.45
CA ASP A 13 1.65 -2.42 -5.48
C ASP A 13 0.47 -1.70 -6.13
N ILE A 14 0.73 -0.72 -6.99
CA ILE A 14 -0.29 0.04 -7.69
C ILE A 14 -1.02 -0.83 -8.72
N ARG A 15 -0.32 -1.76 -9.38
CA ARG A 15 -0.95 -2.70 -10.31
C ARG A 15 -1.87 -3.69 -9.60
N VAL A 16 -1.51 -4.14 -8.41
CA VAL A 16 -2.39 -4.96 -7.57
C VAL A 16 -3.63 -4.19 -7.17
N GLU A 17 -3.48 -2.91 -6.83
CA GLU A 17 -4.59 -2.01 -6.55
C GLU A 17 -5.53 -1.87 -7.75
N GLU A 18 -4.99 -1.73 -8.96
CA GLU A 18 -5.80 -1.71 -10.19
C GLU A 18 -6.59 -3.00 -10.37
N GLU A 19 -6.01 -4.16 -10.10
CA GLU A 19 -6.70 -5.43 -10.15
C GLU A 19 -7.94 -5.44 -9.25
N ILE A 20 -7.84 -4.85 -8.08
CA ILE A 20 -8.96 -4.72 -7.15
C ILE A 20 -10.04 -3.80 -7.72
N TYR A 21 -9.65 -2.67 -8.31
CA TYR A 21 -10.60 -1.77 -8.97
C TYR A 21 -11.33 -2.46 -10.13
N GLN A 22 -10.63 -3.31 -10.88
CA GLN A 22 -11.21 -4.05 -12.01
C GLN A 22 -12.17 -5.16 -11.57
N CYS A 23 -12.22 -5.51 -10.28
CA CYS A 23 -13.22 -6.43 -9.72
C CYS A 23 -14.61 -5.80 -9.63
N CYS A 24 -14.73 -4.48 -9.75
CA CYS A 24 -16.01 -3.81 -9.78
C CYS A 24 -16.75 -4.11 -11.09
N ASN A 25 -18.07 -4.01 -11.06
CA ASN A 25 -18.91 -4.18 -12.26
C ASN A 25 -18.86 -2.92 -13.13
N LEU A 26 -17.83 -2.81 -13.94
CA LEU A 26 -17.51 -1.63 -14.74
C LEU A 26 -17.88 -1.83 -16.21
N GLU A 27 -18.30 -0.74 -16.85
CA GLU A 27 -18.45 -0.70 -18.31
C GLU A 27 -17.07 -0.83 -18.99
N PRO A 28 -16.98 -1.38 -20.22
CA PRO A 28 -15.70 -1.55 -20.91
C PRO A 28 -14.89 -0.26 -21.07
N GLU A 29 -15.55 0.88 -21.29
CA GLU A 29 -14.85 2.17 -21.39
C GLU A 29 -14.25 2.59 -20.06
N ALA A 30 -14.99 2.39 -18.96
CA ALA A 30 -14.47 2.69 -17.61
C ALA A 30 -13.24 1.85 -17.29
N ARG A 31 -13.22 0.57 -17.68
CA ARG A 31 -12.05 -0.29 -17.52
C ARG A 31 -10.83 0.24 -18.25
N LYS A 32 -11.00 0.69 -19.49
CA LYS A 32 -9.92 1.27 -20.30
C LYS A 32 -9.40 2.56 -19.69
N VAL A 33 -10.30 3.43 -19.20
CA VAL A 33 -9.91 4.68 -18.57
C VAL A 33 -9.11 4.43 -17.29
N ILE A 34 -9.56 3.51 -16.44
CA ILE A 34 -8.86 3.16 -15.20
C ILE A 34 -7.46 2.61 -15.52
N SER A 35 -7.35 1.72 -16.48
CA SER A 35 -6.06 1.16 -16.90
C SER A 35 -5.11 2.25 -17.42
N SER A 36 -5.62 3.17 -18.24
CA SER A 36 -4.84 4.28 -18.78
C SER A 36 -4.39 5.25 -17.69
N LEU A 37 -5.28 5.58 -16.73
CA LEU A 37 -4.92 6.46 -15.62
C LEU A 37 -3.90 5.80 -14.69
N THR A 38 -4.01 4.51 -14.45
CA THR A 38 -3.04 3.75 -13.66
C THR A 38 -1.66 3.87 -14.30
N GLU A 39 -1.53 3.65 -15.60
CA GLU A 39 -0.26 3.77 -16.31
C GLU A 39 0.33 5.17 -16.26
N ARG A 40 -0.50 6.18 -16.50
CA ARG A 40 -0.03 7.56 -16.71
C ARG A 40 0.18 8.35 -15.43
N LEU A 41 -0.70 8.17 -14.45
CA LEU A 41 -0.74 9.04 -13.28
C LEU A 41 -0.28 8.34 -12.01
N TYR A 42 -0.66 7.07 -11.84
CA TYR A 42 -0.51 6.40 -10.55
C TYR A 42 0.77 5.59 -10.44
N CYS A 43 1.20 4.94 -11.51
CA CYS A 43 2.45 4.15 -11.50
C CYS A 43 3.70 5.01 -11.48
N GLY A 44 3.63 6.20 -12.03
CA GLY A 44 4.77 7.10 -12.08
C GLY A 44 4.67 8.09 -13.22
N GLY A 45 5.68 8.90 -13.36
CA GLY A 45 5.74 9.90 -14.41
C GLY A 45 6.84 10.92 -14.18
N PRO A 46 7.07 11.80 -15.18
CA PRO A 46 8.06 12.84 -15.04
C PRO A 46 7.64 13.86 -13.98
N MET A 47 8.63 14.40 -13.28
CA MET A 47 8.43 15.46 -12.29
C MET A 47 9.00 16.75 -12.83
N PHE A 48 8.22 17.84 -12.68
CA PHE A 48 8.61 19.18 -13.10
C PHE A 48 8.62 20.13 -11.91
N ASN A 49 9.52 21.11 -11.92
CA ASN A 49 9.51 22.16 -10.91
C ASN A 49 8.42 23.20 -11.21
N SER A 50 8.27 24.19 -10.34
CA SER A 50 7.28 25.27 -10.52
C SER A 50 7.51 26.12 -11.77
N LYS A 51 8.71 26.07 -12.36
CA LYS A 51 9.08 26.76 -13.60
C LYS A 51 8.89 25.89 -14.85
N GLY A 52 8.40 24.66 -14.70
CA GLY A 52 8.20 23.73 -15.80
C GLY A 52 9.43 22.96 -16.24
N ALA A 53 10.57 23.10 -15.56
CA ALA A 53 11.79 22.36 -15.89
C ALA A 53 11.74 20.92 -15.33
N PRO A 54 12.21 19.91 -16.09
CA PRO A 54 12.25 18.53 -15.61
C PRO A 54 13.13 18.40 -14.36
N CYS A 55 12.61 17.72 -13.31
CA CYS A 55 13.32 17.49 -12.05
C CYS A 55 13.62 16.01 -11.79
N GLY A 56 13.09 15.10 -12.60
CA GLY A 56 13.29 13.68 -12.42
C GLY A 56 12.06 12.86 -12.83
N TYR A 57 12.04 11.60 -12.44
CA TYR A 57 10.97 10.68 -12.75
C TYR A 57 10.48 9.98 -11.47
N ARG A 58 9.18 10.07 -11.20
CA ARG A 58 8.56 9.43 -10.06
C ARG A 58 8.23 7.98 -10.40
N ARG A 59 8.62 7.05 -9.53
CA ARG A 59 8.35 5.61 -9.68
C ARG A 59 7.58 5.02 -8.49
N CYS A 60 7.00 5.88 -7.68
CA CYS A 60 6.22 5.50 -6.51
C CYS A 60 4.90 6.25 -6.52
N ARG A 61 4.08 6.00 -5.51
CA ARG A 61 2.78 6.68 -5.37
C ARG A 61 2.96 8.19 -5.24
N ALA A 62 2.18 8.93 -6.00
CA ALA A 62 2.06 10.38 -5.83
C ALA A 62 1.20 10.69 -4.60
N SER A 63 1.70 11.55 -3.72
CA SER A 63 0.90 12.06 -2.61
C SER A 63 -0.14 13.06 -3.14
N GLY A 64 -1.32 13.06 -2.52
CA GLY A 64 -2.36 14.04 -2.84
C GLY A 64 -3.20 13.76 -4.08
N VAL A 65 -2.97 12.65 -4.81
CA VAL A 65 -3.89 12.23 -5.85
C VAL A 65 -5.13 11.57 -5.23
N LEU A 66 -6.25 11.62 -5.92
CA LEU A 66 -7.53 11.15 -5.38
C LEU A 66 -7.49 9.73 -4.80
N PRO A 67 -6.87 8.72 -5.47
CA PRO A 67 -6.88 7.35 -4.93
C PRO A 67 -5.84 7.09 -3.83
N THR A 68 -5.03 8.07 -3.43
CA THR A 68 -3.92 7.84 -2.50
C THR A 68 -4.38 7.25 -1.17
N SER A 69 -5.40 7.83 -0.54
CA SER A 69 -5.88 7.34 0.76
C SER A 69 -6.48 5.94 0.67
N PHE A 70 -7.36 5.71 -0.27
CA PHE A 70 -7.98 4.40 -0.48
C PHE A 70 -6.96 3.36 -0.93
N GLY A 71 -6.10 3.72 -1.88
CA GLY A 71 -5.06 2.84 -2.37
C GLY A 71 -4.03 2.48 -1.29
N ASN A 72 -3.64 3.45 -0.47
CA ASN A 72 -2.75 3.19 0.65
C ASN A 72 -3.39 2.27 1.69
N THR A 73 -4.69 2.42 1.93
CA THR A 73 -5.44 1.52 2.83
C THR A 73 -5.39 0.08 2.33
N ILE A 74 -5.67 -0.15 1.05
CA ILE A 74 -5.61 -1.48 0.43
C ILE A 74 -4.18 -2.04 0.50
N THR A 75 -3.19 -1.26 0.09
CA THR A 75 -1.79 -1.68 0.07
C THR A 75 -1.29 -2.00 1.48
N CYS A 76 -1.59 -1.16 2.45
CA CYS A 76 -1.24 -1.39 3.85
C CYS A 76 -1.88 -2.67 4.39
N TYR A 77 -3.16 -2.89 4.09
CA TYR A 77 -3.87 -4.10 4.50
C TYR A 77 -3.24 -5.37 3.92
N ILE A 78 -2.91 -5.37 2.64
CA ILE A 78 -2.29 -6.52 1.97
C ILE A 78 -0.93 -6.82 2.59
N LYS A 79 -0.09 -5.80 2.78
CA LYS A 79 1.23 -5.94 3.40
C LYS A 79 1.12 -6.42 4.85
N ALA A 80 0.18 -5.87 5.62
CA ALA A 80 -0.05 -6.26 7.01
C ALA A 80 -0.52 -7.71 7.12
N THR A 81 -1.39 -8.16 6.21
CA THR A 81 -1.85 -9.55 6.16
C THR A 81 -0.68 -10.50 5.90
N ALA A 82 0.17 -10.18 4.93
CA ALA A 82 1.36 -10.98 4.63
C ALA A 82 2.35 -10.99 5.80
N ALA A 83 2.57 -9.84 6.44
CA ALA A 83 3.45 -9.73 7.60
C ALA A 83 2.93 -10.50 8.81
N ALA A 84 1.62 -10.46 9.06
CA ALA A 84 0.99 -11.22 10.13
C ALA A 84 1.14 -12.72 9.93
N LYS A 85 1.01 -13.20 8.70
CA LYS A 85 1.27 -14.60 8.34
C LYS A 85 2.73 -14.98 8.60
N ALA A 86 3.66 -14.15 8.15
CA ALA A 86 5.09 -14.39 8.33
C ALA A 86 5.49 -14.39 9.81
N ALA A 87 4.84 -13.57 10.62
CA ALA A 87 5.09 -13.49 12.07
C ALA A 87 4.36 -14.57 12.88
N GLY A 88 3.43 -15.31 12.27
CA GLY A 88 2.65 -16.33 12.95
C GLY A 88 1.62 -15.79 13.93
N LEU A 89 1.08 -14.59 13.69
CA LEU A 89 0.03 -14.02 14.52
C LEU A 89 -1.25 -14.84 14.45
N ARG A 90 -1.89 -15.05 15.60
CA ARG A 90 -3.13 -15.83 15.68
C ARG A 90 -4.35 -14.93 15.66
N ASN A 91 -5.29 -15.23 14.77
CA ASN A 91 -6.55 -14.48 14.59
C ASN A 91 -6.34 -12.98 14.56
N PRO A 92 -5.47 -12.44 13.69
CA PRO A 92 -5.22 -11.01 13.66
C PRO A 92 -6.42 -10.27 13.08
N ASP A 93 -6.78 -9.17 13.75
CA ASP A 93 -7.73 -8.18 13.23
C ASP A 93 -6.98 -6.89 12.92
N PHE A 94 -7.38 -6.24 11.84
CA PHE A 94 -6.72 -5.02 11.36
C PHE A 94 -7.67 -3.84 11.34
N LEU A 95 -7.17 -2.69 11.78
CA LEU A 95 -7.82 -1.41 11.58
C LEU A 95 -6.87 -0.56 10.74
N VAL A 96 -7.27 -0.23 9.52
CA VAL A 96 -6.40 0.42 8.55
C VAL A 96 -7.05 1.69 8.02
N CYS A 97 -6.29 2.78 8.00
CA CYS A 97 -6.70 4.03 7.39
C CYS A 97 -5.48 4.69 6.73
N GLY A 98 -5.41 4.62 5.39
CA GLY A 98 -4.21 5.04 4.67
C GLY A 98 -3.00 4.23 5.09
N ASP A 99 -1.97 4.92 5.58
CA ASP A 99 -0.75 4.30 6.10
C ASP A 99 -0.84 3.94 7.59
N ASP A 100 -1.89 4.38 8.29
CA ASP A 100 -2.10 4.07 9.70
C ASP A 100 -2.67 2.67 9.86
N LEU A 101 -2.07 1.91 10.77
CA LEU A 101 -2.41 0.50 10.99
C LEU A 101 -2.43 0.19 12.48
N VAL A 102 -3.48 -0.50 12.91
CA VAL A 102 -3.56 -1.14 14.21
C VAL A 102 -3.84 -2.63 13.99
N VAL A 103 -3.07 -3.47 14.65
CA VAL A 103 -3.24 -4.93 14.58
C VAL A 103 -3.54 -5.43 15.98
N VAL A 104 -4.59 -6.22 16.12
CA VAL A 104 -4.96 -6.89 17.35
C VAL A 104 -4.96 -8.40 17.09
N ALA A 105 -4.19 -9.13 17.86
CA ALA A 105 -4.07 -10.57 17.72
C ALA A 105 -4.15 -11.23 19.09
N GLU A 106 -4.33 -12.55 19.10
CA GLU A 106 -4.36 -13.30 20.34
C GLU A 106 -2.99 -13.34 20.99
N SER A 107 -2.95 -13.22 22.32
CA SER A 107 -1.73 -13.28 23.10
C SER A 107 -1.30 -14.73 23.35
N ASP A 108 0.01 -14.99 23.21
CA ASP A 108 0.61 -16.28 23.53
C ASP A 108 1.56 -16.20 24.74
N GLY A 109 1.59 -15.06 25.42
CA GLY A 109 2.47 -14.79 26.54
C GLY A 109 3.42 -13.63 26.25
N VAL A 110 4.03 -13.05 27.29
CA VAL A 110 4.82 -11.82 27.16
C VAL A 110 6.03 -11.98 26.25
N HIS A 111 6.76 -13.10 26.37
CA HIS A 111 7.96 -13.35 25.56
C HIS A 111 7.59 -13.63 24.10
N GLU A 112 6.58 -14.46 23.90
CA GLU A 112 6.07 -14.83 22.59
C GLU A 112 5.48 -13.59 21.87
N ASP A 113 4.79 -12.73 22.59
CA ASP A 113 4.21 -11.51 22.04
C ASP A 113 5.31 -10.54 21.59
N LYS A 114 6.37 -10.39 22.36
CA LYS A 114 7.52 -9.56 21.96
C LYS A 114 8.22 -10.10 20.73
N ALA A 115 8.41 -11.42 20.65
CA ALA A 115 9.00 -12.06 19.48
C ALA A 115 8.10 -11.88 18.24
N ALA A 116 6.80 -12.05 18.39
CA ALA A 116 5.84 -11.87 17.31
C ALA A 116 5.80 -10.42 16.83
N LEU A 117 5.84 -9.46 17.74
CA LEU A 117 5.88 -8.03 17.39
C LEU A 117 7.16 -7.70 16.60
N GLY A 118 8.30 -8.21 17.01
CA GLY A 118 9.56 -8.03 16.30
C GLY A 118 9.52 -8.64 14.90
N ALA A 119 9.01 -9.86 14.77
CA ALA A 119 8.85 -10.55 13.49
C ALA A 119 7.89 -9.81 12.55
N PHE A 120 6.78 -9.30 13.09
CA PHE A 120 5.81 -8.51 12.32
C PHE A 120 6.45 -7.22 11.80
N THR A 121 7.13 -6.49 12.67
CA THR A 121 7.81 -5.23 12.30
C THR A 121 8.87 -5.48 11.23
N GLU A 122 9.66 -6.53 11.36
CA GLU A 122 10.66 -6.91 10.36
C GLU A 122 10.00 -7.26 9.01
N ALA A 123 8.93 -8.03 9.03
CA ALA A 123 8.20 -8.40 7.82
C ALA A 123 7.60 -7.16 7.13
N MET A 124 7.03 -6.22 7.88
CA MET A 124 6.53 -4.96 7.33
C MET A 124 7.63 -4.12 6.69
N THR A 125 8.84 -4.18 7.23
CA THR A 125 9.99 -3.48 6.65
C THR A 125 10.40 -4.07 5.31
N ARG A 126 10.26 -5.39 5.13
CA ARG A 126 10.58 -6.08 3.86
C ARG A 126 9.55 -5.84 2.76
N TYR A 127 8.29 -5.75 3.13
CA TYR A 127 7.20 -5.53 2.19
C TYR A 127 6.96 -4.04 1.99
#